data_6fa485ce22a97811f460b74d15b437ad
#
_entry.id   6fa485ce22a97811f460b74d15b437ad
#
_cell.length_a   1.000
_cell.length_b   1.000
_cell.length_c   1.000
_cell.angle_alpha   90.00
_cell.angle_beta   90.00
_cell.angle_gamma   90.00
#
_symmetry.space_group_name_H-M   'P 1'
#
loop_
_entity.id
_entity.type
_entity.pdbx_description
1 polymer ?
#
loop_
_entity_poly.entity_id
_entity_poly.type
_entity_poly.pdbx_seq_one_letter_code
_entity_poly.pdbx_strand_id
1 'polypeptide(L)'
;ANIDSGSALELGWVPLQLNNDLSLLPVPFFDARDTRTLELPFVFAGSPSGSTLEAAGIVSSWFGALAGYRGARFSAATDGVPLEGNAVVLATPRSVLQGVALPEISGPTLSVVTNPNDPDGKLLLVLGRDDAELRTAATALTLGTPLSGPTATVGALTQSTARKPYDAPNWVASDRPVRFSELVQ
;
A
#
# COMPACT_ATOMS: atom_id res chain seq x y z
N ALA A 1 -16.88 26.45 31.01
CA ALA A 1 -17.84 25.71 30.22
C ALA A 1 -18.29 24.50 31.01
N ASN A 2 -19.58 24.34 31.26
CA ASN A 2 -20.11 23.14 31.90
C ASN A 2 -20.59 22.20 30.79
N ILE A 3 -20.09 20.99 30.79
CA ILE A 3 -20.61 19.91 29.96
C ILE A 3 -21.64 19.18 30.79
N ASP A 4 -22.90 19.22 30.36
CA ASP A 4 -24.01 18.53 31.01
C ASP A 4 -24.08 17.07 30.51
N SER A 5 -24.61 16.16 31.30
CA SER A 5 -24.82 14.76 30.93
C SER A 5 -25.74 14.57 29.72
N GLY A 6 -26.54 15.59 29.37
CA GLY A 6 -27.36 15.64 28.17
C GLY A 6 -26.68 16.26 26.92
N SER A 7 -25.42 16.68 27.06
CA SER A 7 -24.70 17.25 25.92
C SER A 7 -24.39 16.18 24.89
N ALA A 8 -24.75 16.46 23.62
CA ALA A 8 -24.41 15.60 22.48
C ALA A 8 -23.54 16.38 21.48
N LEU A 9 -22.59 15.71 20.88
CA LEU A 9 -21.80 16.21 19.75
C LEU A 9 -22.19 15.43 18.51
N GLU A 10 -22.76 16.11 17.54
CA GLU A 10 -23.03 15.55 16.22
C GLU A 10 -21.92 16.00 15.27
N LEU A 11 -21.24 15.03 14.67
CA LEU A 11 -20.16 15.26 13.71
C LEU A 11 -20.62 14.79 12.34
N GLY A 12 -20.78 15.73 11.42
CA GLY A 12 -20.92 15.44 9.99
C GLY A 12 -19.55 15.47 9.32
N TRP A 13 -19.23 14.45 8.55
CA TRP A 13 -18.00 14.39 7.77
C TRP A 13 -18.28 13.87 6.36
N VAL A 14 -17.46 14.32 5.42
CA VAL A 14 -17.55 13.95 4.02
C VAL A 14 -16.22 13.30 3.64
N PRO A 15 -16.23 12.19 2.90
CA PRO A 15 -15.01 11.58 2.40
C PRO A 15 -14.15 12.57 1.63
N LEU A 16 -12.85 12.58 1.88
CA LEU A 16 -11.91 13.39 1.12
C LEU A 16 -11.60 12.69 -0.20
N GLN A 17 -11.98 13.33 -1.31
CA GLN A 17 -11.62 12.83 -2.62
C GLN A 17 -10.14 13.08 -2.91
N LEU A 18 -9.38 11.99 -3.00
CA LEU A 18 -7.97 12.04 -3.33
C LEU A 18 -7.76 11.88 -4.84
N ASN A 19 -6.80 12.60 -5.37
CA ASN A 19 -6.35 12.41 -6.75
C ASN A 19 -5.68 11.02 -6.90
N ASN A 20 -5.74 10.50 -8.12
CA ASN A 20 -4.98 9.30 -8.47
C ASN A 20 -3.51 9.68 -8.64
N ASP A 21 -2.74 9.59 -7.58
CA ASP A 21 -1.33 9.98 -7.57
C ASP A 21 -0.53 9.05 -6.66
N LEU A 22 0.46 8.40 -7.24
CA LEU A 22 1.37 7.49 -6.53
C LEU A 22 2.25 8.18 -5.49
N SER A 23 2.44 9.51 -5.60
CA SER A 23 3.19 10.28 -4.60
C SER A 23 2.50 10.34 -3.25
N LEU A 24 1.19 10.04 -3.19
CA LEU A 24 0.40 10.01 -1.97
C LEU A 24 0.57 8.70 -1.20
N LEU A 25 1.16 7.66 -1.81
CA LEU A 25 1.35 6.38 -1.13
C LEU A 25 2.06 6.56 0.22
N PRO A 26 1.62 5.85 1.25
CA PRO A 26 0.64 4.74 1.25
C PRO A 26 -0.83 5.15 1.30
N VAL A 27 -1.19 6.43 1.39
CA VAL A 27 -2.58 6.91 1.40
C VAL A 27 -3.21 6.73 0.01
N PRO A 28 -4.48 6.29 -0.10
CA PRO A 28 -5.46 6.03 0.95
C PRO A 28 -5.49 4.57 1.43
N PHE A 29 -4.60 3.72 0.98
CA PHE A 29 -4.56 2.28 1.33
C PHE A 29 -4.16 2.05 2.79
N PHE A 30 -3.39 2.98 3.35
CA PHE A 30 -2.98 2.98 4.73
C PHE A 30 -2.93 4.42 5.26
N ASP A 31 -3.66 4.69 6.35
CA ASP A 31 -3.55 5.94 7.10
C ASP A 31 -2.87 5.69 8.45
N ALA A 32 -1.76 6.37 8.68
CA ALA A 32 -1.02 6.29 9.93
C ALA A 32 -1.80 6.82 11.15
N ARG A 33 -2.82 7.65 10.91
CA ARG A 33 -3.68 8.22 11.97
C ARG A 33 -4.83 7.31 12.36
N ASP A 34 -5.19 6.33 11.52
CA ASP A 34 -6.19 5.33 11.87
C ASP A 34 -5.60 4.35 12.89
N THR A 35 -6.36 4.01 13.91
CA THR A 35 -5.95 3.08 14.97
C THR A 35 -6.55 1.68 14.81
N ARG A 36 -7.42 1.50 13.83
CA ARG A 36 -8.07 0.21 13.55
C ARG A 36 -7.10 -0.75 12.85
N THR A 37 -7.37 -2.04 12.95
CA THR A 37 -6.68 -3.06 12.13
C THR A 37 -6.80 -2.69 10.65
N LEU A 38 -5.68 -2.75 9.93
CA LEU A 38 -5.70 -2.53 8.49
C LEU A 38 -6.43 -3.69 7.80
N GLU A 39 -7.47 -3.38 7.06
CA GLU A 39 -8.16 -4.33 6.19
C GLU A 39 -7.95 -3.89 4.74
N LEU A 40 -7.19 -4.67 3.98
CA LEU A 40 -6.86 -4.33 2.59
C LEU A 40 -7.00 -5.58 1.71
N PRO A 41 -8.06 -5.64 0.87
CA PRO A 41 -8.25 -6.74 -0.05
C PRO A 41 -7.19 -6.78 -1.16
N PHE A 42 -6.78 -7.99 -1.52
CA PHE A 42 -5.93 -8.28 -2.66
C PHE A 42 -6.76 -8.98 -3.75
N VAL A 43 -6.78 -8.41 -4.93
CA VAL A 43 -7.51 -8.92 -6.07
C VAL A 43 -6.53 -9.44 -7.11
N PHE A 44 -6.72 -10.68 -7.51
CA PHE A 44 -5.96 -11.31 -8.57
C PHE A 44 -6.80 -11.33 -9.84
N ALA A 45 -6.27 -10.81 -10.91
CA ALA A 45 -6.95 -10.86 -12.20
C ALA A 45 -6.76 -12.25 -12.83
N GLY A 46 -7.57 -13.21 -12.38
CA GLY A 46 -7.52 -14.63 -12.72
C GLY A 46 -6.82 -15.48 -11.65
N SER A 47 -6.57 -16.74 -11.96
CA SER A 47 -5.89 -17.65 -11.03
C SER A 47 -4.44 -17.24 -10.82
N PRO A 48 -4.02 -16.95 -9.58
CA PRO A 48 -2.65 -16.50 -9.32
C PRO A 48 -1.64 -17.64 -9.50
N SER A 49 -0.52 -17.35 -10.13
CA SER A 49 0.67 -18.22 -10.14
C SER A 49 1.43 -18.13 -8.81
N GLY A 50 2.40 -19.01 -8.58
CA GLY A 50 3.30 -18.91 -7.43
C GLY A 50 4.03 -17.56 -7.37
N SER A 51 4.45 -17.03 -8.51
CA SER A 51 5.14 -15.75 -8.62
C SER A 51 4.17 -14.56 -8.38
N THR A 52 2.92 -14.68 -8.79
CA THR A 52 1.89 -13.68 -8.45
C THR A 52 1.65 -13.64 -6.94
N LEU A 53 1.62 -14.80 -6.28
CA LEU A 53 1.50 -14.87 -4.83
C LEU A 53 2.73 -14.33 -4.12
N GLU A 54 3.93 -14.54 -4.67
CA GLU A 54 5.17 -13.92 -4.16
C GLU A 54 5.09 -12.39 -4.22
N ALA A 55 4.66 -11.82 -5.35
CA ALA A 55 4.47 -10.39 -5.49
C ALA A 55 3.43 -9.84 -4.49
N ALA A 56 2.33 -10.56 -4.30
CA ALA A 56 1.32 -10.22 -3.30
C ALA A 56 1.92 -10.26 -1.87
N GLY A 57 2.76 -11.26 -1.58
CA GLY A 57 3.48 -11.38 -0.32
C GLY A 57 4.41 -10.19 -0.05
N ILE A 58 5.12 -9.69 -1.07
CA ILE A 58 5.96 -8.50 -0.97
C ILE A 58 5.11 -7.28 -0.60
N VAL A 59 4.03 -7.03 -1.32
CA VAL A 59 3.15 -5.86 -1.09
C VAL A 59 2.45 -5.96 0.27
N SER A 60 1.90 -7.12 0.61
CA SER A 60 1.24 -7.33 1.91
C SER A 60 2.22 -7.19 3.09
N SER A 61 3.46 -7.65 2.92
CA SER A 61 4.52 -7.45 3.93
C SER A 61 4.83 -5.98 4.14
N TRP A 62 4.87 -5.18 3.07
CA TRP A 62 5.08 -3.73 3.17
C TRP A 62 3.95 -3.05 3.94
N PHE A 63 2.69 -3.29 3.58
CA PHE A 63 1.55 -2.74 4.30
C PHE A 63 1.45 -3.27 5.75
N GLY A 64 1.79 -4.54 5.95
CA GLY A 64 1.83 -5.15 7.28
C GLY A 64 2.88 -4.48 8.19
N ALA A 65 4.05 -4.16 7.65
CA ALA A 65 5.08 -3.41 8.37
C ALA A 65 4.61 -1.99 8.73
N LEU A 66 3.91 -1.30 7.83
CA LEU A 66 3.32 0.01 8.10
C LEU A 66 2.23 -0.07 9.18
N ALA A 67 1.40 -1.12 9.16
CA ALA A 67 0.34 -1.32 10.15
C ALA A 67 0.90 -1.57 11.56
N GLY A 68 2.07 -2.21 11.67
CA GLY A 68 2.77 -2.39 12.93
C GLY A 68 1.89 -3.07 14.00
N TYR A 69 1.78 -2.45 15.18
CA TYR A 69 1.02 -3.00 16.32
C TYR A 69 -0.49 -3.10 16.09
N ARG A 70 -1.04 -2.39 15.12
CA ARG A 70 -2.48 -2.44 14.78
C ARG A 70 -2.88 -3.77 14.16
N GLY A 71 -1.91 -4.47 13.57
CA GLY A 71 -2.16 -5.66 12.78
C GLY A 71 -2.76 -5.35 11.41
N ALA A 72 -2.73 -6.33 10.54
CA ALA A 72 -3.28 -6.23 9.19
C ALA A 72 -3.99 -7.53 8.81
N ARG A 73 -5.05 -7.41 8.01
CA ARG A 73 -5.79 -8.50 7.38
C ARG A 73 -5.85 -8.27 5.88
N PHE A 74 -5.38 -9.25 5.14
CA PHE A 74 -5.38 -9.23 3.69
C PHE A 74 -6.27 -10.36 3.19
N SER A 75 -7.48 -10.01 2.73
CA SER A 75 -8.34 -10.97 2.05
C SER A 75 -7.93 -11.10 0.59
N ALA A 76 -8.19 -12.25 -0.02
CA ALA A 76 -7.87 -12.53 -1.41
C ALA A 76 -9.17 -12.79 -2.21
N ALA A 77 -9.26 -12.22 -3.40
CA ALA A 77 -10.34 -12.42 -4.34
C ALA A 77 -9.81 -12.58 -5.77
N THR A 78 -10.54 -13.33 -6.60
CA THR A 78 -10.18 -13.58 -8.01
C THR A 78 -11.21 -13.04 -9.01
N ASP A 79 -12.39 -12.65 -8.54
CA ASP A 79 -13.57 -12.44 -9.40
C ASP A 79 -14.05 -10.99 -9.49
N GLY A 80 -13.21 -10.04 -9.11
CA GLY A 80 -13.55 -8.62 -9.23
C GLY A 80 -13.05 -7.79 -8.05
N VAL A 81 -13.18 -6.49 -8.21
CA VAL A 81 -12.81 -5.53 -7.16
C VAL A 81 -13.94 -5.36 -6.15
N PRO A 82 -13.62 -4.94 -4.91
CA PRO A 82 -14.63 -4.75 -3.88
C PRO A 82 -15.66 -3.69 -4.29
N LEU A 83 -16.89 -3.82 -3.78
CA LEU A 83 -17.96 -2.86 -4.02
C LEU A 83 -17.68 -1.50 -3.39
N GLU A 84 -16.93 -1.49 -2.29
CA GLU A 84 -16.60 -0.27 -1.54
C GLU A 84 -15.13 -0.31 -1.10
N GLY A 85 -14.52 0.87 -0.97
CA GLY A 85 -13.19 1.07 -0.43
C GLY A 85 -12.04 0.76 -1.37
N ASN A 86 -10.89 0.51 -0.76
CA ASN A 86 -9.62 0.37 -1.45
C ASN A 86 -9.22 -1.09 -1.61
N ALA A 87 -8.45 -1.40 -2.65
CA ALA A 87 -7.86 -2.72 -2.85
C ALA A 87 -6.50 -2.64 -3.57
N VAL A 88 -5.72 -3.71 -3.44
CA VAL A 88 -4.53 -3.95 -4.27
C VAL A 88 -4.91 -4.95 -5.36
N VAL A 89 -4.58 -4.64 -6.60
CA VAL A 89 -4.85 -5.48 -7.76
C VAL A 89 -3.53 -5.94 -8.36
N LEU A 90 -3.34 -7.24 -8.51
CA LEU A 90 -2.19 -7.82 -9.21
C LEU A 90 -2.66 -8.39 -10.55
N ALA A 91 -2.07 -7.89 -11.63
CA ALA A 91 -2.47 -8.30 -12.97
C ALA A 91 -1.30 -8.36 -13.96
N THR A 92 -1.43 -9.25 -14.93
CA THR A 92 -0.58 -9.28 -16.13
C THR A 92 -1.45 -8.95 -17.36
N PRO A 93 -0.89 -8.62 -18.53
CA PRO A 93 -1.67 -8.22 -19.71
C PRO A 93 -2.65 -9.29 -20.21
N ARG A 94 -2.46 -10.53 -19.81
CA ARG A 94 -3.38 -11.63 -20.15
C ARG A 94 -4.58 -11.72 -19.21
N SER A 95 -4.56 -10.92 -18.17
CA SER A 95 -5.58 -10.92 -17.14
C SER A 95 -6.72 -9.98 -17.52
N VAL A 96 -7.94 -10.43 -17.37
CA VAL A 96 -9.13 -9.60 -17.54
C VAL A 96 -9.77 -9.44 -16.18
N LEU A 97 -9.88 -8.20 -15.72
CA LEU A 97 -10.59 -7.86 -14.50
C LEU A 97 -11.87 -7.12 -14.89
N GLN A 98 -13.01 -7.66 -14.52
CA GLN A 98 -14.30 -7.06 -14.87
C GLN A 98 -14.41 -5.65 -14.25
N GLY A 99 -14.78 -4.68 -15.09
CA GLY A 99 -15.03 -3.30 -14.66
C GLY A 99 -13.79 -2.43 -14.47
N VAL A 100 -12.58 -2.98 -14.56
CA VAL A 100 -11.33 -2.22 -14.42
C VAL A 100 -10.58 -2.20 -15.76
N ALA A 101 -10.41 -1.02 -16.31
CA ALA A 101 -9.53 -0.83 -17.46
C ALA A 101 -8.08 -0.85 -17.00
N LEU A 102 -7.36 -1.90 -17.35
CA LEU A 102 -5.93 -1.97 -17.10
C LEU A 102 -5.20 -1.05 -18.12
N PRO A 103 -4.26 -0.22 -17.67
CA PRO A 103 -3.47 0.60 -18.59
C PRO A 103 -2.57 -0.26 -19.46
N GLU A 104 -2.25 0.23 -20.66
CA GLU A 104 -1.18 -0.36 -21.46
C GLU A 104 0.16 -0.18 -20.74
N ILE A 105 0.91 -1.28 -20.61
CA ILE A 105 2.18 -1.29 -19.90
C ILE A 105 3.32 -1.65 -20.82
N SER A 106 4.45 -0.95 -20.67
CA SER A 106 5.70 -1.22 -21.38
C SER A 106 6.74 -1.95 -20.52
N GLY A 107 6.46 -2.16 -19.26
CA GLY A 107 7.32 -2.78 -18.26
C GLY A 107 6.64 -2.89 -16.89
N PRO A 108 7.41 -3.16 -15.84
CA PRO A 108 6.89 -3.18 -14.46
C PRO A 108 6.21 -1.86 -14.14
N THR A 109 4.95 -1.88 -13.76
CA THR A 109 4.15 -0.65 -13.64
C THR A 109 3.33 -0.66 -12.35
N LEU A 110 3.31 0.49 -11.70
CA LEU A 110 2.41 0.82 -10.60
C LEU A 110 1.42 1.87 -11.07
N SER A 111 0.16 1.73 -10.69
CA SER A 111 -0.86 2.71 -11.01
C SER A 111 -1.89 2.83 -9.90
N VAL A 112 -2.40 4.02 -9.69
CA VAL A 112 -3.55 4.26 -8.82
C VAL A 112 -4.71 4.70 -9.68
N VAL A 113 -5.83 3.99 -9.57
CA VAL A 113 -7.07 4.32 -10.28
C VAL A 113 -8.23 4.36 -9.29
N THR A 114 -9.29 5.06 -9.65
CA THR A 114 -10.52 5.05 -8.84
C THR A 114 -11.21 3.70 -8.94
N ASN A 115 -11.73 3.20 -7.82
CA ASN A 115 -12.53 1.99 -7.81
C ASN A 115 -13.82 2.24 -8.63
N PRO A 116 -14.10 1.44 -9.67
CA PRO A 116 -15.28 1.65 -10.52
C PRO A 116 -16.60 1.50 -9.77
N ASN A 117 -16.59 0.80 -8.65
CA ASN A 117 -17.78 0.56 -7.82
C ASN A 117 -17.94 1.61 -6.70
N ASP A 118 -16.87 2.37 -6.40
CA ASP A 118 -16.85 3.33 -5.31
C ASP A 118 -15.99 4.55 -5.71
N PRO A 119 -16.60 5.73 -5.93
CA PRO A 119 -15.88 6.93 -6.36
C PRO A 119 -14.85 7.43 -5.32
N ASP A 120 -15.04 7.09 -4.05
CA ASP A 120 -14.13 7.45 -2.96
C ASP A 120 -13.03 6.41 -2.76
N GLY A 121 -13.24 5.19 -3.27
CA GLY A 121 -12.28 4.08 -3.20
C GLY A 121 -11.19 4.16 -4.28
N LYS A 122 -10.01 3.62 -3.99
CA LYS A 122 -8.88 3.54 -4.90
C LYS A 122 -8.36 2.12 -5.05
N LEU A 123 -7.89 1.82 -6.25
CA LEU A 123 -7.20 0.56 -6.56
C LEU A 123 -5.72 0.85 -6.81
N LEU A 124 -4.84 0.16 -6.08
CA LEU A 124 -3.42 0.11 -6.37
C LEU A 124 -3.17 -1.05 -7.33
N LEU A 125 -2.90 -0.74 -8.57
CA LEU A 125 -2.57 -1.72 -9.59
C LEU A 125 -1.07 -2.01 -9.56
N VAL A 126 -0.72 -3.27 -9.38
CA VAL A 126 0.63 -3.79 -9.49
C VAL A 126 0.67 -4.64 -10.76
N LEU A 127 1.37 -4.15 -11.78
CA LEU A 127 1.31 -4.68 -13.13
C LEU A 127 2.69 -5.08 -13.66
N GLY A 128 2.73 -6.17 -14.40
CA GLY A 128 3.92 -6.63 -15.11
C GLY A 128 3.53 -7.38 -16.35
N ARG A 129 4.32 -7.33 -17.43
CA ARG A 129 4.10 -8.11 -18.66
C ARG A 129 4.26 -9.61 -18.41
N ASP A 130 5.02 -9.93 -17.39
CA ASP A 130 5.28 -11.28 -16.91
C ASP A 130 5.48 -11.30 -15.38
N ASP A 131 5.71 -12.46 -14.84
CA ASP A 131 5.91 -12.70 -13.42
C ASP A 131 7.15 -11.97 -12.84
N ALA A 132 8.21 -11.83 -13.62
CA ALA A 132 9.44 -11.15 -13.19
C ALA A 132 9.20 -9.64 -13.06
N GLU A 133 8.49 -9.05 -14.02
CA GLU A 133 8.11 -7.64 -13.97
C GLU A 133 7.10 -7.35 -12.88
N LEU A 134 6.13 -8.24 -12.67
CA LEU A 134 5.17 -8.11 -11.58
C LEU A 134 5.87 -8.06 -10.22
N ARG A 135 6.85 -8.93 -10.01
CA ARG A 135 7.68 -8.90 -8.80
C ARG A 135 8.52 -7.63 -8.70
N THR A 136 9.06 -7.16 -9.82
CA THR A 136 9.82 -5.89 -9.87
C THR A 136 8.94 -4.72 -9.47
N ALA A 137 7.72 -4.62 -9.99
CA ALA A 137 6.75 -3.59 -9.61
C ALA A 137 6.41 -3.65 -8.11
N ALA A 138 6.13 -4.85 -7.58
CA ALA A 138 5.88 -5.04 -6.15
C ALA A 138 7.08 -4.61 -5.29
N THR A 139 8.30 -4.96 -5.69
CA THR A 139 9.52 -4.62 -4.96
C THR A 139 9.77 -3.11 -4.95
N ALA A 140 9.43 -2.40 -6.02
CA ALA A 140 9.59 -0.94 -6.10
C ALA A 140 8.86 -0.19 -4.97
N LEU A 141 7.69 -0.67 -4.55
CA LEU A 141 6.96 -0.11 -3.41
C LEU A 141 7.77 -0.19 -2.11
N THR A 142 8.47 -1.30 -1.91
CA THR A 142 9.20 -1.55 -0.65
C THR A 142 10.52 -0.80 -0.57
N LEU A 143 11.09 -0.41 -1.71
CA LEU A 143 12.36 0.32 -1.78
C LEU A 143 12.21 1.83 -1.64
N GLY A 144 10.98 2.34 -1.51
CA GLY A 144 10.72 3.77 -1.42
C GLY A 144 11.15 4.52 -2.69
N THR A 145 11.08 3.87 -3.86
CA THR A 145 11.35 4.52 -5.14
C THR A 145 10.42 5.73 -5.28
N PRO A 146 10.91 6.93 -5.60
CA PRO A 146 10.06 8.08 -5.82
C PRO A 146 9.09 7.82 -6.97
N LEU A 147 7.81 7.79 -6.66
CA LEU A 147 6.72 7.58 -7.61
C LEU A 147 5.88 8.85 -7.68
N SER A 148 5.34 9.17 -8.84
CA SER A 148 4.47 10.34 -9.02
C SER A 148 3.49 10.12 -10.17
N GLY A 149 2.38 10.86 -10.10
CA GLY A 149 1.30 10.76 -11.07
C GLY A 149 0.44 9.50 -10.91
N PRO A 150 -0.54 9.31 -11.77
CA PRO A 150 -1.48 8.19 -11.66
C PRO A 150 -0.85 6.84 -12.05
N THR A 151 0.20 6.85 -12.86
CA THR A 151 0.86 5.65 -13.37
C THR A 151 2.36 5.90 -13.50
N ALA A 152 3.17 4.96 -13.05
CA ALA A 152 4.62 4.99 -13.16
C ALA A 152 5.16 3.64 -13.61
N THR A 153 5.97 3.65 -14.68
CA THR A 153 6.76 2.49 -15.06
C THR A 153 8.06 2.49 -14.27
N VAL A 154 8.33 1.40 -13.60
CA VAL A 154 9.52 1.22 -12.76
C VAL A 154 10.70 0.87 -13.66
N GLY A 155 11.74 1.66 -13.60
CA GLY A 155 13.02 1.36 -14.23
C GLY A 155 13.83 0.29 -13.47
N ALA A 156 15.13 0.29 -13.67
CA ALA A 156 16.02 -0.56 -12.89
C ALA A 156 15.91 -0.24 -11.40
N LEU A 157 15.63 -1.26 -10.60
CA LEU A 157 15.60 -1.11 -9.16
C LEU A 157 17.00 -0.78 -8.66
N THR A 158 17.17 0.37 -8.03
CA THR A 158 18.35 0.63 -7.25
C THR A 158 18.25 -0.24 -5.99
N GLN A 159 19.03 -1.30 -5.92
CA GLN A 159 19.09 -2.10 -4.71
C GLN A 159 19.54 -1.20 -3.57
N SER A 160 18.74 -1.11 -2.53
CA SER A 160 19.23 -0.53 -1.29
C SER A 160 20.44 -1.35 -0.84
N THR A 161 21.51 -0.67 -0.46
CA THR A 161 22.68 -1.35 0.11
C THR A 161 22.21 -2.21 1.27
N ALA A 162 22.50 -3.51 1.21
CA ALA A 162 22.16 -4.41 2.29
C ALA A 162 22.68 -3.82 3.61
N ARG A 163 21.87 -3.85 4.66
CA ARG A 163 22.32 -3.43 5.99
C ARG A 163 23.59 -4.20 6.34
N LYS A 164 24.59 -3.50 6.81
CA LYS A 164 25.79 -4.14 7.34
C LYS A 164 25.39 -5.04 8.51
N PRO A 165 26.06 -6.21 8.69
CA PRO A 165 25.89 -6.97 9.91
C PRO A 165 26.07 -6.02 11.11
N TYR A 166 25.16 -6.04 12.05
CA TYR A 166 25.13 -5.16 13.22
C TYR A 166 24.73 -3.68 12.97
N ASP A 167 24.24 -3.34 11.81
CA ASP A 167 23.58 -2.06 11.54
C ASP A 167 22.12 -2.10 12.08
N ALA A 168 21.98 -2.58 13.30
CA ALA A 168 20.76 -2.40 14.08
C ALA A 168 20.66 -0.91 14.43
N PRO A 169 19.45 -0.35 14.56
CA PRO A 169 19.31 0.97 15.16
C PRO A 169 20.14 0.95 16.44
N ASN A 170 21.03 1.93 16.57
CA ASN A 170 21.87 2.08 17.76
C ASN A 170 20.96 2.27 18.98
N TRP A 171 20.46 1.16 19.49
CA TRP A 171 19.93 1.12 20.83
C TRP A 171 21.13 1.44 21.70
N VAL A 172 21.10 2.63 22.25
CA VAL A 172 22.19 3.21 22.98
C VAL A 172 22.62 2.24 24.07
N ALA A 173 23.63 1.42 23.79
CA ALA A 173 24.44 0.83 24.82
C ALA A 173 25.35 1.94 25.35
N SER A 174 24.82 2.77 26.20
CA SER A 174 25.56 3.87 26.83
C SER A 174 25.65 3.56 28.31
N ASP A 175 26.85 3.59 28.82
CA ASP A 175 27.13 3.44 30.25
C ASP A 175 26.62 4.67 31.07
N ARG A 176 26.03 5.65 30.39
CA ARG A 176 25.44 6.85 31.00
C ARG A 176 23.93 6.92 30.77
N PRO A 177 23.18 7.54 31.69
CA PRO A 177 21.78 7.84 31.48
C PRO A 177 21.61 8.69 30.22
N VAL A 178 20.75 8.21 29.29
CA VAL A 178 20.38 8.93 28.07
C VAL A 178 19.26 9.90 28.39
N ARG A 179 19.39 11.16 28.03
CA ARG A 179 18.34 12.16 28.19
C ARG A 179 17.28 11.95 27.12
N PHE A 180 16.03 12.23 27.49
CA PHE A 180 14.90 12.09 26.55
C PHE A 180 15.09 12.92 25.27
N SER A 181 15.73 14.09 25.36
CA SER A 181 16.09 14.94 24.23
C SER A 181 17.11 14.34 23.26
N GLU A 182 17.82 13.30 23.66
CA GLU A 182 18.80 12.59 22.82
C GLU A 182 18.15 11.42 22.07
N LEU A 183 16.89 11.07 22.39
CA LEU A 183 16.13 9.99 21.75
C LEU A 183 15.22 10.51 20.63
N VAL A 184 15.04 11.81 20.51
CA VAL A 184 14.19 12.44 19.49
C VAL A 184 15.11 13.04 18.44
N GLN A 185 15.21 12.39 17.29
CA GLN A 185 15.72 12.96 16.04
C GLN A 185 14.58 13.35 15.13
#